data_77d666e0ab2380ed2500e943098ff9b8
#
_entry.id   77d666e0ab2380ed2500e943098ff9b8
#
_cell.length_a   1.000
_cell.length_b   1.000
_cell.length_c   1.000
_cell.angle_alpha   90.00
_cell.angle_beta   90.00
_cell.angle_gamma   90.00
#
_symmetry.space_group_name_H-M   'P 1'
#
loop_
_entity.id
_entity.type
_entity.pdbx_description
1 polymer ?
#
loop_
_entity_poly.entity_id
_entity_poly.type
_entity_poly.pdbx_seq_one_letter_code
_entity_poly.pdbx_strand_id
1 'polypeptide(L)'
;IMSSDWSSDVCSSDLAFSHDMPDYARLYPVPLEWSRKYAIRRYGFHGISYEYVAGETSRLVGRPLEDLKIIAAHLGNGSSITALDRGRVVDTSMGFTPLEGLMMGTRSGNFDPAVFPYIMEKTGLDVPGILNVLNTGSGLLGVSGVSRDMRDIVAEMDRGNARAKLAFDMFVHVLRKYLGAYLFTLGGADAIVFTGGIGEKAWRVRQAVFSTLEPLGLVLDPEKNQAAAGAAACISAETSSAKLLVIAADEERMIARSAYRLAAG
;
A
#
# COMPACT_ATOMS: atom_id res chain seq x y z
N ILE A 1 13.76 6.59 -20.48
CA ILE A 1 15.05 5.90 -20.25
C ILE A 1 14.93 5.33 -18.84
N MET A 2 14.46 4.10 -18.74
CA MET A 2 14.56 3.35 -17.50
C MET A 2 16.04 2.97 -17.36
N SER A 3 16.70 3.42 -16.28
CA SER A 3 18.04 2.95 -15.98
C SER A 3 17.98 1.46 -15.65
N SER A 4 19.00 0.71 -16.02
CA SER A 4 19.13 -0.73 -15.83
C SER A 4 19.00 -1.20 -14.36
N ASP A 5 19.02 -0.28 -13.42
CA ASP A 5 18.92 -0.57 -11.98
C ASP A 5 17.47 -0.81 -11.48
N TRP A 6 16.46 -0.48 -12.30
CA TRP A 6 15.06 -0.70 -11.96
C TRP A 6 14.61 -2.15 -12.13
N SER A 7 15.28 -2.90 -13.01
CA SER A 7 14.92 -4.27 -13.34
C SER A 7 15.52 -5.32 -12.42
N SER A 8 16.52 -4.95 -11.61
CA SER A 8 17.21 -5.90 -10.72
C SER A 8 16.51 -6.11 -9.38
N ASP A 9 15.72 -5.13 -8.92
CA ASP A 9 15.08 -5.19 -7.60
C ASP A 9 13.60 -5.60 -7.63
N VAL A 10 12.99 -5.69 -8.81
CA VAL A 10 11.60 -6.12 -8.96
C VAL A 10 11.60 -7.56 -9.45
N CYS A 11 11.41 -8.49 -8.51
CA CYS A 11 11.20 -9.88 -8.83
C CYS A 11 9.97 -10.03 -9.74
N SER A 12 10.10 -10.77 -10.85
CA SER A 12 8.98 -11.00 -11.79
C SER A 12 7.73 -11.58 -11.11
N SER A 13 7.89 -12.29 -10.00
CA SER A 13 6.82 -12.79 -9.14
C SER A 13 6.03 -11.68 -8.44
N ASP A 14 6.67 -10.55 -8.11
CA ASP A 14 5.99 -9.39 -7.51
C ASP A 14 4.98 -8.73 -8.46
N LEU A 15 5.27 -8.78 -9.76
CA LEU A 15 4.38 -8.26 -10.81
C LEU A 15 3.33 -9.28 -11.25
N ALA A 16 3.62 -10.57 -11.09
CA ALA A 16 2.76 -11.66 -11.58
C ALA A 16 1.41 -11.67 -10.89
N PHE A 17 1.34 -11.36 -9.60
CA PHE A 17 0.10 -11.39 -8.82
C PHE A 17 -0.96 -10.39 -9.33
N SER A 18 -0.53 -9.28 -9.93
CA SER A 18 -1.44 -8.27 -10.51
C SER A 18 -1.65 -8.43 -12.02
N HIS A 19 -1.14 -9.53 -12.62
CA HIS A 19 -1.19 -9.71 -14.08
C HIS A 19 -2.62 -9.75 -14.64
N ASP A 20 -3.53 -10.39 -13.91
CA ASP A 20 -4.93 -10.59 -14.32
C ASP A 20 -5.87 -9.44 -13.91
N MET A 21 -5.31 -8.31 -13.47
CA MET A 21 -6.10 -7.12 -13.15
C MET A 21 -6.91 -6.66 -14.39
N PRO A 22 -8.19 -6.32 -14.22
CA PRO A 22 -9.04 -5.92 -15.35
C PRO A 22 -8.49 -4.70 -16.11
N ASP A 23 -8.70 -4.65 -17.42
CA ASP A 23 -8.19 -3.56 -18.27
C ASP A 23 -8.64 -2.17 -17.79
N TYR A 24 -9.88 -2.04 -17.33
CA TYR A 24 -10.41 -0.77 -16.82
C TYR A 24 -9.72 -0.27 -15.54
N ALA A 25 -9.03 -1.15 -14.81
CA ALA A 25 -8.26 -0.79 -13.61
C ALA A 25 -6.76 -0.64 -13.92
N ARG A 26 -6.23 -1.47 -14.85
CA ARG A 26 -4.78 -1.46 -15.14
C ARG A 26 -4.34 -0.43 -16.15
N LEU A 27 -5.23 0.03 -17.06
CA LEU A 27 -4.87 1.00 -18.10
C LEU A 27 -5.02 2.43 -17.57
N TYR A 28 -4.12 3.29 -18.02
CA TYR A 28 -4.27 4.72 -17.81
C TYR A 28 -5.18 5.31 -18.90
N PRO A 29 -5.97 6.36 -18.59
CA PRO A 29 -6.79 7.07 -19.57
C PRO A 29 -5.93 8.01 -20.44
N VAL A 30 -4.98 7.44 -21.15
CA VAL A 30 -4.05 8.11 -22.07
C VAL A 30 -4.33 7.65 -23.50
N PRO A 31 -3.77 8.30 -24.56
CA PRO A 31 -3.95 7.84 -25.92
C PRO A 31 -3.68 6.35 -26.07
N LEU A 32 -4.60 5.64 -26.72
CA LEU A 32 -4.56 4.19 -26.90
C LEU A 32 -3.22 3.69 -27.48
N GLU A 33 -2.63 4.48 -28.36
CA GLU A 33 -1.33 4.19 -28.95
C GLU A 33 -0.22 4.04 -27.89
N TRP A 34 -0.26 4.85 -26.83
CA TRP A 34 0.74 4.80 -25.77
C TRP A 34 0.65 3.50 -24.99
N SER A 35 -0.56 3.07 -24.65
CA SER A 35 -0.77 1.79 -23.97
C SER A 35 -0.34 0.61 -24.84
N ARG A 36 -0.67 0.63 -26.14
CA ARG A 36 -0.36 -0.48 -27.08
C ARG A 36 1.12 -0.55 -27.46
N LYS A 37 1.72 0.59 -27.80
CA LYS A 37 3.08 0.66 -28.33
C LYS A 37 4.15 0.65 -27.25
N TYR A 38 3.86 1.28 -26.12
CA TYR A 38 4.84 1.47 -25.04
C TYR A 38 4.50 0.70 -23.77
N ALA A 39 3.46 -0.13 -23.79
CA ALA A 39 2.99 -0.91 -22.64
C ALA A 39 2.74 -0.04 -21.37
N ILE A 40 2.26 1.19 -21.57
CA ILE A 40 1.95 2.10 -20.46
C ILE A 40 0.68 1.60 -19.77
N ARG A 41 0.88 0.99 -18.60
CA ARG A 41 -0.19 0.44 -17.78
C ARG A 41 0.26 0.40 -16.30
N ARG A 42 -0.66 0.17 -15.41
CA ARG A 42 -0.40 -0.16 -14.01
C ARG A 42 0.11 -1.61 -13.93
N TYR A 43 1.25 -1.81 -13.27
CA TYR A 43 1.84 -3.13 -13.09
C TYR A 43 1.49 -3.73 -11.72
N GLY A 44 1.38 -2.90 -10.67
CA GLY A 44 1.26 -3.34 -9.30
C GLY A 44 2.61 -3.83 -8.74
N PHE A 45 2.73 -3.80 -7.42
CA PHE A 45 3.95 -4.20 -6.70
C PHE A 45 3.55 -4.84 -5.38
N HIS A 46 4.51 -5.44 -4.65
CA HIS A 46 4.31 -6.22 -3.44
C HIS A 46 3.42 -7.46 -3.65
N GLY A 47 3.42 -8.03 -4.85
CA GLY A 47 2.56 -9.17 -5.20
C GLY A 47 2.80 -10.39 -4.33
N ILE A 48 4.06 -10.71 -4.03
CA ILE A 48 4.45 -11.81 -3.13
C ILE A 48 3.83 -11.62 -1.75
N SER A 49 3.91 -10.39 -1.22
CA SER A 49 3.32 -10.04 0.07
C SER A 49 1.79 -10.18 0.04
N TYR A 50 1.13 -9.73 -1.02
CA TYR A 50 -0.32 -9.85 -1.16
C TYR A 50 -0.80 -11.29 -1.33
N GLU A 51 -0.09 -12.13 -2.08
CA GLU A 51 -0.39 -13.55 -2.19
C GLU A 51 -0.34 -14.23 -0.82
N TYR A 52 0.72 -13.97 -0.05
CA TYR A 52 0.86 -14.49 1.31
C TYR A 52 -0.28 -14.04 2.23
N VAL A 53 -0.51 -12.73 2.26
CA VAL A 53 -1.52 -12.12 3.13
C VAL A 53 -2.94 -12.58 2.78
N ALA A 54 -3.26 -12.76 1.49
CA ALA A 54 -4.55 -13.29 1.06
C ALA A 54 -4.78 -14.72 1.56
N GLY A 55 -3.79 -15.59 1.44
CA GLY A 55 -3.85 -16.96 1.95
C GLY A 55 -4.00 -17.03 3.48
N GLU A 56 -3.22 -16.22 4.22
CA GLU A 56 -3.33 -16.16 5.67
C GLU A 56 -4.65 -15.53 6.14
N THR A 57 -5.20 -14.58 5.37
CA THR A 57 -6.53 -14.01 5.64
C THR A 57 -7.60 -15.09 5.52
N SER A 58 -7.60 -15.89 4.45
CA SER A 58 -8.52 -17.02 4.27
C SER A 58 -8.46 -17.98 5.45
N ARG A 59 -7.27 -18.33 5.90
CA ARG A 59 -7.04 -19.21 7.06
C ARG A 59 -7.60 -18.60 8.37
N LEU A 60 -7.36 -17.32 8.61
CA LEU A 60 -7.80 -16.63 9.84
C LEU A 60 -9.30 -16.37 9.88
N VAL A 61 -9.90 -16.07 8.74
CA VAL A 61 -11.35 -15.87 8.61
C VAL A 61 -12.09 -17.21 8.61
N GLY A 62 -11.42 -18.32 8.26
CA GLY A 62 -12.02 -19.64 8.18
C GLY A 62 -12.94 -19.83 6.96
N ARG A 63 -12.69 -19.07 5.86
CA ARG A 63 -13.44 -19.14 4.61
C ARG A 63 -12.50 -19.25 3.42
N PRO A 64 -12.90 -19.97 2.35
CA PRO A 64 -12.13 -20.06 1.11
C PRO A 64 -11.82 -18.69 0.52
N LEU A 65 -10.64 -18.52 -0.09
CA LEU A 65 -10.21 -17.25 -0.67
C LEU A 65 -11.13 -16.78 -1.81
N GLU A 66 -11.70 -17.72 -2.54
CA GLU A 66 -12.68 -17.50 -3.61
C GLU A 66 -14.03 -16.95 -3.13
N ASP A 67 -14.26 -16.89 -1.82
CA ASP A 67 -15.47 -16.32 -1.20
C ASP A 67 -15.21 -14.98 -0.52
N LEU A 68 -13.96 -14.46 -0.60
CA LEU A 68 -13.54 -13.29 0.18
C LEU A 68 -13.27 -12.06 -0.70
N LYS A 69 -13.72 -10.92 -0.18
CA LYS A 69 -13.31 -9.58 -0.60
C LYS A 69 -12.33 -9.02 0.42
N ILE A 70 -11.11 -8.74 0.00
CA ILE A 70 -10.02 -8.33 0.89
C ILE A 70 -9.44 -7.01 0.42
N ILE A 71 -9.20 -6.10 1.34
CA ILE A 71 -8.37 -4.92 1.12
C ILE A 71 -7.09 -5.12 1.92
N ALA A 72 -5.95 -5.22 1.24
CA ALA A 72 -4.66 -5.43 1.87
C ALA A 72 -3.77 -4.19 1.72
N ALA A 73 -3.29 -3.66 2.84
CA ALA A 73 -2.39 -2.52 2.91
C ALA A 73 -1.00 -2.97 3.36
N HIS A 74 -0.06 -3.03 2.43
CA HIS A 74 1.36 -3.22 2.72
C HIS A 74 1.98 -1.86 3.00
N LEU A 75 2.33 -1.59 4.25
CA LEU A 75 2.83 -0.30 4.71
C LEU A 75 4.24 -0.46 5.27
N GLY A 76 5.21 -0.02 4.51
CA GLY A 76 6.64 -0.03 4.86
C GLY A 76 7.33 1.26 4.42
N ASN A 77 8.63 1.20 4.13
CA ASN A 77 9.33 2.31 3.47
C ASN A 77 8.77 2.54 2.06
N GLY A 78 8.46 1.45 1.31
CA GLY A 78 7.50 1.46 0.22
C GLY A 78 6.13 1.07 0.76
N SER A 79 5.05 1.68 0.25
CA SER A 79 3.70 1.41 0.70
C SER A 79 2.75 1.29 -0.49
N SER A 80 1.91 0.27 -0.46
CA SER A 80 0.81 0.11 -1.40
C SER A 80 -0.43 -0.46 -0.72
N ILE A 81 -1.56 -0.38 -1.39
CA ILE A 81 -2.80 -1.00 -0.98
C ILE A 81 -3.45 -1.64 -2.21
N THR A 82 -4.07 -2.78 -2.03
CA THR A 82 -4.63 -3.60 -3.11
C THR A 82 -6.01 -4.11 -2.72
N ALA A 83 -6.92 -4.08 -3.67
CA ALA A 83 -8.26 -4.66 -3.57
C ALA A 83 -8.28 -6.03 -4.24
N LEU A 84 -8.75 -7.03 -3.51
CA LEU A 84 -8.87 -8.41 -3.96
C LEU A 84 -10.33 -8.83 -3.93
N ASP A 85 -10.84 -9.34 -5.03
CA ASP A 85 -12.14 -10.03 -5.12
C ASP A 85 -11.90 -11.48 -5.49
N ARG A 86 -12.27 -12.39 -4.60
CA ARG A 86 -12.16 -13.84 -4.81
C ARG A 86 -10.75 -14.30 -5.21
N GLY A 87 -9.75 -13.76 -4.53
CA GLY A 87 -8.34 -14.07 -4.76
C GLY A 87 -7.70 -13.37 -5.96
N ARG A 88 -8.44 -12.53 -6.70
CA ARG A 88 -7.92 -11.78 -7.85
C ARG A 88 -7.76 -10.31 -7.52
N VAL A 89 -6.69 -9.71 -8.00
CA VAL A 89 -6.49 -8.27 -7.89
C VAL A 89 -7.47 -7.55 -8.82
N VAL A 90 -8.29 -6.66 -8.26
CA VAL A 90 -9.23 -5.82 -9.02
C VAL A 90 -8.75 -4.37 -9.12
N ASP A 91 -7.92 -3.93 -8.18
CA ASP A 91 -7.24 -2.63 -8.23
C ASP A 91 -6.02 -2.62 -7.29
N THR A 92 -5.05 -1.75 -7.57
CA THR A 92 -3.86 -1.54 -6.73
C THR A 92 -3.38 -0.10 -6.83
N SER A 93 -2.81 0.43 -5.74
CA SER A 93 -2.41 1.83 -5.66
C SER A 93 -1.12 2.18 -6.41
N MET A 94 -0.15 1.27 -6.49
CA MET A 94 1.05 1.49 -7.30
C MET A 94 0.74 1.32 -8.78
N GLY A 95 1.41 2.12 -9.61
CA GLY A 95 1.07 2.26 -11.02
C GLY A 95 2.09 1.65 -11.97
N PHE A 96 2.52 2.46 -12.94
CA PHE A 96 3.60 2.15 -13.88
C PHE A 96 4.94 1.96 -13.15
N THR A 97 5.11 2.69 -12.05
CA THR A 97 6.26 2.60 -11.14
C THR A 97 5.78 2.53 -9.68
N PRO A 98 6.63 2.14 -8.72
CA PRO A 98 6.27 2.15 -7.30
C PRO A 98 6.23 3.56 -6.68
N LEU A 99 6.22 4.62 -7.48
CA LEU A 99 6.06 6.00 -7.00
C LEU A 99 4.60 6.38 -6.77
N GLU A 100 3.70 5.95 -7.68
CA GLU A 100 2.26 6.26 -7.62
C GLU A 100 1.59 5.62 -6.39
N GLY A 101 0.55 6.25 -5.88
CA GLY A 101 -0.32 5.70 -4.85
C GLY A 101 -0.20 6.39 -3.50
N LEU A 102 0.07 5.61 -2.47
CA LEU A 102 0.17 6.08 -1.09
C LEU A 102 1.39 6.99 -0.88
N MET A 103 1.28 7.91 0.07
CA MET A 103 2.44 8.58 0.64
C MET A 103 3.32 7.54 1.36
N MET A 104 4.63 7.62 1.19
CA MET A 104 5.58 6.62 1.70
C MET A 104 6.67 7.28 2.58
N GLY A 105 7.67 6.54 2.97
CA GLY A 105 8.79 7.08 3.77
C GLY A 105 9.50 8.24 3.07
N THR A 106 9.88 8.05 1.79
CA THR A 106 10.58 9.06 0.98
C THR A 106 9.89 9.38 -0.34
N ARG A 107 8.87 8.61 -0.75
CA ARG A 107 8.14 8.80 -2.01
C ARG A 107 6.88 9.61 -1.77
N SER A 108 6.59 10.51 -2.73
CA SER A 108 5.43 11.40 -2.63
C SER A 108 4.08 10.66 -2.68
N GLY A 109 4.01 9.54 -3.37
CA GLY A 109 2.74 8.98 -3.84
C GLY A 109 2.18 9.81 -5.00
N ASN A 110 0.85 9.85 -5.11
CA ASN A 110 0.16 10.60 -6.16
C ASN A 110 0.61 12.05 -6.23
N PHE A 111 0.91 12.49 -7.44
CA PHE A 111 1.41 13.81 -7.73
C PHE A 111 0.85 14.30 -9.07
N ASP A 112 0.42 15.56 -9.14
CA ASP A 112 -0.06 16.16 -10.39
C ASP A 112 1.12 16.43 -11.35
N PRO A 113 1.19 15.78 -12.51
CA PRO A 113 2.28 15.98 -13.47
C PRO A 113 2.34 17.42 -14.01
N ALA A 114 1.27 18.21 -13.95
CA ALA A 114 1.29 19.60 -14.35
C ALA A 114 2.17 20.50 -13.47
N VAL A 115 2.58 19.99 -12.30
CA VAL A 115 3.55 20.69 -11.42
C VAL A 115 4.97 20.62 -11.99
N PHE A 116 5.31 19.65 -12.86
CA PHE A 116 6.64 19.48 -13.41
C PHE A 116 7.18 20.75 -14.09
N PRO A 117 6.50 21.35 -15.10
CA PRO A 117 6.99 22.58 -15.74
C PRO A 117 7.22 23.73 -14.75
N TYR A 118 6.34 23.86 -13.76
CA TYR A 118 6.47 24.89 -12.73
C TYR A 118 7.72 24.71 -11.87
N ILE A 119 7.98 23.48 -11.40
CA ILE A 119 9.18 23.19 -10.61
C ILE A 119 10.45 23.32 -11.44
N MET A 120 10.45 22.88 -12.72
CA MET A 120 11.59 23.07 -13.63
C MET A 120 11.97 24.55 -13.75
N GLU A 121 10.97 25.44 -13.96
CA GLU A 121 11.17 26.88 -14.03
C GLU A 121 11.76 27.47 -12.72
N LYS A 122 11.24 27.02 -11.55
CA LYS A 122 11.64 27.57 -10.24
C LYS A 122 12.97 27.06 -9.73
N THR A 123 13.36 25.83 -10.08
CA THR A 123 14.52 25.15 -9.49
C THR A 123 15.65 24.89 -10.46
N GLY A 124 15.38 24.93 -11.77
CA GLY A 124 16.34 24.51 -12.81
C GLY A 124 16.51 22.99 -12.90
N LEU A 125 15.77 22.19 -12.13
CA LEU A 125 15.82 20.72 -12.24
C LEU A 125 15.20 20.27 -13.57
N ASP A 126 15.76 19.23 -14.15
CA ASP A 126 15.17 18.48 -15.26
C ASP A 126 14.18 17.42 -14.74
N VAL A 127 13.50 16.73 -15.66
CA VAL A 127 12.54 15.67 -15.30
C VAL A 127 13.18 14.56 -14.45
N PRO A 128 14.34 14.01 -14.77
CA PRO A 128 15.05 13.06 -13.90
C PRO A 128 15.31 13.60 -12.50
N GLY A 129 15.73 14.85 -12.38
CA GLY A 129 15.99 15.51 -11.10
C GLY A 129 14.72 15.62 -10.24
N ILE A 130 13.60 16.01 -10.84
CA ILE A 130 12.30 16.06 -10.15
C ILE A 130 11.87 14.66 -9.70
N LEU A 131 11.96 13.66 -10.59
CA LEU A 131 11.63 12.27 -10.25
C LEU A 131 12.49 11.75 -9.10
N ASN A 132 13.79 12.11 -9.06
CA ASN A 132 14.65 11.77 -7.94
C ASN A 132 14.12 12.38 -6.61
N VAL A 133 13.75 13.66 -6.60
CA VAL A 133 13.19 14.32 -5.39
C VAL A 133 11.88 13.64 -4.97
N LEU A 134 11.00 13.31 -5.92
CA LEU A 134 9.73 12.63 -5.62
C LEU A 134 9.93 11.22 -5.06
N ASN A 135 11.02 10.54 -5.40
CA ASN A 135 11.34 9.19 -4.90
C ASN A 135 12.13 9.17 -3.59
N THR A 136 13.03 10.14 -3.37
CA THR A 136 14.03 10.05 -2.30
C THR A 136 13.94 11.15 -1.24
N GLY A 137 13.33 12.29 -1.58
CA GLY A 137 13.27 13.48 -0.74
C GLY A 137 11.86 13.92 -0.35
N SER A 138 10.86 13.13 -0.65
CA SER A 138 9.44 13.43 -0.43
C SER A 138 8.83 12.58 0.70
N GLY A 139 7.54 12.35 0.67
CA GLY A 139 6.86 11.48 1.64
C GLY A 139 6.96 11.98 3.08
N LEU A 140 7.05 11.06 4.04
CA LEU A 140 7.19 11.37 5.45
C LEU A 140 8.40 12.28 5.70
N LEU A 141 9.54 11.96 5.08
CA LEU A 141 10.77 12.75 5.19
C LEU A 141 10.56 14.18 4.69
N GLY A 142 10.04 14.35 3.47
CA GLY A 142 9.88 15.66 2.84
C GLY A 142 8.87 16.55 3.55
N VAL A 143 7.77 15.99 4.06
CA VAL A 143 6.75 16.75 4.78
C VAL A 143 7.19 17.08 6.20
N SER A 144 7.74 16.11 6.94
CA SER A 144 8.16 16.34 8.33
C SER A 144 9.44 17.16 8.44
N GLY A 145 10.36 16.99 7.49
CA GLY A 145 11.73 17.49 7.60
C GLY A 145 12.56 16.77 8.66
N VAL A 146 12.07 15.64 9.20
CA VAL A 146 12.71 14.93 10.33
C VAL A 146 13.18 13.55 9.92
N SER A 147 12.26 12.67 9.49
CA SER A 147 12.57 11.27 9.24
C SER A 147 11.60 10.64 8.24
N ARG A 148 12.07 9.57 7.60
CA ARG A 148 11.24 8.66 6.78
C ARG A 148 10.59 7.55 7.62
N ASP A 149 11.01 7.40 8.87
CA ASP A 149 10.54 6.34 9.76
C ASP A 149 9.33 6.80 10.57
N MET A 150 8.22 6.07 10.49
CA MET A 150 7.00 6.38 11.22
C MET A 150 7.19 6.40 12.74
N ARG A 151 8.15 5.65 13.28
CA ARG A 151 8.47 5.66 14.72
C ARG A 151 9.00 7.01 15.16
N ASP A 152 9.91 7.58 14.37
CA ASP A 152 10.47 8.91 14.64
C ASP A 152 9.41 9.99 14.46
N ILE A 153 8.56 9.86 13.42
CA ILE A 153 7.44 10.77 13.21
C ILE A 153 6.49 10.80 14.41
N VAL A 154 6.13 9.62 14.94
CA VAL A 154 5.27 9.52 16.13
C VAL A 154 5.95 10.11 17.36
N ALA A 155 7.24 9.83 17.58
CA ALA A 155 7.99 10.36 18.70
C ALA A 155 8.11 11.89 18.65
N GLU A 156 8.33 12.46 17.47
CA GLU A 156 8.38 13.92 17.29
C GLU A 156 6.99 14.57 17.42
N MET A 157 5.95 13.91 16.95
CA MET A 157 4.57 14.34 17.17
C MET A 157 4.24 14.44 18.68
N ASP A 158 4.66 13.45 19.47
CA ASP A 158 4.47 13.44 20.94
C ASP A 158 5.25 14.56 21.63
N ARG A 159 6.32 15.06 21.02
CA ARG A 159 7.08 16.23 21.48
C ARG A 159 6.48 17.58 21.04
N GLY A 160 5.35 17.53 20.33
CA GLY A 160 4.65 18.72 19.84
C GLY A 160 5.16 19.25 18.50
N ASN A 161 5.94 18.48 17.74
CA ASN A 161 6.40 18.87 16.41
C ASN A 161 5.22 18.90 15.41
N ALA A 162 4.79 20.10 15.02
CA ALA A 162 3.66 20.30 14.12
C ALA A 162 3.90 19.74 12.70
N ARG A 163 5.15 19.72 12.22
CA ARG A 163 5.49 19.14 10.91
C ARG A 163 5.40 17.63 10.93
N ALA A 164 5.84 16.98 12.00
CA ALA A 164 5.69 15.56 12.20
C ALA A 164 4.20 15.16 12.27
N LYS A 165 3.39 15.94 13.01
CA LYS A 165 1.93 15.77 13.08
C LYS A 165 1.29 15.87 11.69
N LEU A 166 1.67 16.88 10.91
CA LEU A 166 1.17 17.04 9.54
C LEU A 166 1.53 15.82 8.66
N ALA A 167 2.77 15.34 8.73
CA ALA A 167 3.22 14.18 7.96
C ALA A 167 2.42 12.94 8.32
N PHE A 168 2.18 12.70 9.61
CA PHE A 168 1.32 11.62 10.09
C PHE A 168 -0.11 11.73 9.57
N ASP A 169 -0.73 12.92 9.70
CA ASP A 169 -2.10 13.15 9.26
C ASP A 169 -2.25 12.98 7.74
N MET A 170 -1.29 13.46 6.95
CA MET A 170 -1.28 13.25 5.49
C MET A 170 -1.19 11.78 5.13
N PHE A 171 -0.31 11.02 5.80
CA PHE A 171 -0.18 9.57 5.59
C PHE A 171 -1.50 8.85 5.86
N VAL A 172 -2.12 9.11 7.00
CA VAL A 172 -3.42 8.53 7.38
C VAL A 172 -4.52 8.96 6.40
N HIS A 173 -4.56 10.25 6.02
CA HIS A 173 -5.56 10.76 5.09
C HIS A 173 -5.51 10.07 3.73
N VAL A 174 -4.31 9.93 3.14
CA VAL A 174 -4.16 9.26 1.84
C VAL A 174 -4.54 7.78 1.94
N LEU A 175 -4.14 7.10 3.02
CA LEU A 175 -4.51 5.70 3.25
C LEU A 175 -6.03 5.53 3.37
N ARG A 176 -6.71 6.42 4.12
CA ARG A 176 -8.18 6.41 4.24
C ARG A 176 -8.88 6.63 2.89
N LYS A 177 -8.35 7.51 2.04
CA LYS A 177 -8.90 7.72 0.68
C LYS A 177 -8.90 6.43 -0.13
N TYR A 178 -7.77 5.71 -0.14
CA TYR A 178 -7.65 4.45 -0.86
C TYR A 178 -8.52 3.34 -0.27
N LEU A 179 -8.56 3.23 1.06
CA LEU A 179 -9.45 2.30 1.76
C LEU A 179 -10.92 2.54 1.38
N GLY A 180 -11.36 3.81 1.41
CA GLY A 180 -12.72 4.19 1.00
C GLY A 180 -13.00 3.87 -0.46
N ALA A 181 -12.07 4.20 -1.36
CA ALA A 181 -12.20 3.87 -2.78
C ALA A 181 -12.35 2.36 -3.00
N TYR A 182 -11.54 1.55 -2.33
CA TYR A 182 -11.57 0.09 -2.50
C TYR A 182 -12.74 -0.59 -1.81
N LEU A 183 -13.21 -0.05 -0.69
CA LEU A 183 -14.49 -0.47 -0.10
C LEU A 183 -15.63 -0.25 -1.08
N PHE A 184 -15.63 0.89 -1.78
CA PHE A 184 -16.64 1.20 -2.76
C PHE A 184 -16.51 0.34 -4.03
N THR A 185 -15.29 0.16 -4.53
CA THR A 185 -14.98 -0.68 -5.70
C THR A 185 -15.41 -2.13 -5.50
N LEU A 186 -15.19 -2.67 -4.30
CA LEU A 186 -15.56 -4.04 -3.95
C LEU A 186 -17.05 -4.19 -3.54
N GLY A 187 -17.74 -3.08 -3.25
CA GLY A 187 -19.08 -3.10 -2.63
C GLY A 187 -19.05 -3.65 -1.21
N GLY A 188 -18.01 -3.36 -0.44
CA GLY A 188 -17.72 -3.86 0.90
C GLY A 188 -16.46 -4.74 0.95
N ALA A 189 -16.07 -5.15 2.15
CA ALA A 189 -14.93 -6.06 2.35
C ALA A 189 -15.25 -7.05 3.48
N ASP A 190 -14.82 -8.31 3.34
CA ASP A 190 -14.86 -9.32 4.40
C ASP A 190 -13.67 -9.10 5.36
N ALA A 191 -12.53 -8.65 4.85
CA ALA A 191 -11.35 -8.33 5.66
C ALA A 191 -10.58 -7.10 5.13
N ILE A 192 -10.02 -6.33 6.07
CA ILE A 192 -9.05 -5.27 5.81
C ILE A 192 -7.77 -5.66 6.56
N VAL A 193 -6.67 -5.76 5.84
CA VAL A 193 -5.42 -6.32 6.35
C VAL A 193 -4.30 -5.29 6.31
N PHE A 194 -3.54 -5.21 7.40
CA PHE A 194 -2.32 -4.41 7.53
C PHE A 194 -1.11 -5.32 7.60
N THR A 195 -0.12 -5.06 6.76
CA THR A 195 1.16 -5.77 6.72
C THR A 195 2.32 -4.80 6.45
N GLY A 196 3.53 -5.28 6.48
CA GLY A 196 4.72 -4.46 6.38
C GLY A 196 5.02 -3.68 7.67
N GLY A 197 6.23 -3.17 7.81
CA GLY A 197 6.74 -2.66 9.08
C GLY A 197 5.87 -1.59 9.77
N ILE A 198 5.28 -0.66 9.01
CA ILE A 198 4.34 0.33 9.55
C ILE A 198 2.98 -0.32 9.82
N GLY A 199 2.48 -1.14 8.87
CA GLY A 199 1.19 -1.83 9.01
C GLY A 199 1.14 -2.73 10.24
N GLU A 200 2.22 -3.43 10.53
CA GLU A 200 2.34 -4.35 11.66
C GLU A 200 2.55 -3.64 13.00
N LYS A 201 3.42 -2.63 13.04
CA LYS A 201 3.96 -2.09 14.31
C LYS A 201 3.35 -0.75 14.71
N ALA A 202 2.86 0.06 13.75
CA ALA A 202 2.34 1.39 14.05
C ALA A 202 0.85 1.36 14.41
N TRP A 203 0.51 0.87 15.58
CA TRP A 203 -0.88 0.77 16.06
C TRP A 203 -1.63 2.12 16.01
N ARG A 204 -0.92 3.25 16.23
CA ARG A 204 -1.51 4.59 16.14
C ARG A 204 -1.99 4.94 14.72
N VAL A 205 -1.30 4.46 13.69
CA VAL A 205 -1.73 4.63 12.29
C VAL A 205 -3.04 3.88 12.08
N ARG A 206 -3.10 2.60 12.47
CA ARG A 206 -4.33 1.79 12.35
C ARG A 206 -5.49 2.40 13.13
N GLN A 207 -5.25 2.86 14.35
CA GLN A 207 -6.27 3.54 15.16
C GLN A 207 -6.77 4.82 14.49
N ALA A 208 -5.87 5.66 13.96
CA ALA A 208 -6.25 6.87 13.26
C ALA A 208 -7.02 6.60 11.95
N VAL A 209 -6.68 5.53 11.25
CA VAL A 209 -7.38 5.11 10.02
C VAL A 209 -8.84 4.78 10.32
N PHE A 210 -9.13 4.06 11.39
CA PHE A 210 -10.50 3.63 11.73
C PHE A 210 -11.25 4.60 12.62
N SER A 211 -10.63 5.68 13.09
CA SER A 211 -11.34 6.70 13.85
C SER A 211 -12.52 7.24 13.04
N THR A 212 -13.72 7.26 13.62
CA THR A 212 -14.95 7.74 12.96
C THR A 212 -15.51 6.86 11.84
N LEU A 213 -15.11 5.57 11.73
CA LEU A 213 -15.63 4.65 10.72
C LEU A 213 -16.69 3.66 11.26
N GLU A 214 -17.06 3.77 12.53
CA GLU A 214 -18.10 2.98 13.15
C GLU A 214 -19.46 3.07 12.42
N PRO A 215 -19.86 4.24 11.88
CA PRO A 215 -21.10 4.34 11.09
C PRO A 215 -21.06 3.51 9.79
N LEU A 216 -19.87 3.15 9.31
CA LEU A 216 -19.66 2.25 8.17
C LEU A 216 -19.55 0.78 8.60
N GLY A 217 -19.74 0.49 9.89
CA GLY A 217 -19.59 -0.85 10.44
C GLY A 217 -18.14 -1.31 10.62
N LEU A 218 -17.16 -0.43 10.45
CA LEU A 218 -15.74 -0.75 10.62
C LEU A 218 -15.29 -0.35 12.03
N VAL A 219 -15.28 -1.30 12.95
CA VAL A 219 -15.03 -1.05 14.37
C VAL A 219 -13.72 -1.72 14.80
N LEU A 220 -12.74 -0.88 15.16
CA LEU A 220 -11.47 -1.32 15.72
C LEU A 220 -11.63 -1.57 17.24
N ASP A 221 -11.01 -2.63 17.73
CA ASP A 221 -10.81 -2.87 19.16
C ASP A 221 -9.47 -2.25 19.59
N PRO A 222 -9.48 -1.20 20.42
CA PRO A 222 -8.26 -0.46 20.77
C PRO A 222 -7.23 -1.32 21.50
N GLU A 223 -7.66 -2.21 22.39
CA GLU A 223 -6.77 -3.06 23.19
C GLU A 223 -6.10 -4.11 22.31
N LYS A 224 -6.88 -4.82 21.48
CA LYS A 224 -6.36 -5.77 20.49
C LYS A 224 -5.41 -5.09 19.51
N ASN A 225 -5.76 -3.87 19.05
CA ASN A 225 -4.91 -3.11 18.14
C ASN A 225 -3.56 -2.75 18.76
N GLN A 226 -3.55 -2.29 20.00
CA GLN A 226 -2.31 -1.93 20.69
C GLN A 226 -1.45 -3.15 20.99
N ALA A 227 -2.09 -4.30 21.33
CA ALA A 227 -1.40 -5.55 21.62
C ALA A 227 -0.87 -6.25 20.35
N ALA A 228 -1.40 -5.95 19.18
CA ALA A 228 -0.96 -6.56 17.92
C ALA A 228 0.42 -6.03 17.50
N ALA A 229 1.44 -6.83 17.76
CA ALA A 229 2.83 -6.56 17.39
C ALA A 229 3.49 -7.84 16.86
N GLY A 230 3.70 -7.90 15.54
CA GLY A 230 4.54 -8.93 14.89
C GLY A 230 3.96 -10.35 14.77
N ALA A 231 2.72 -10.58 15.21
CA ALA A 231 2.01 -11.84 15.00
C ALA A 231 0.69 -11.59 14.26
N ALA A 232 0.18 -12.62 13.58
CA ALA A 232 -1.13 -12.55 12.95
C ALA A 232 -2.21 -12.35 14.02
N ALA A 233 -2.95 -11.24 13.94
CA ALA A 233 -3.94 -10.86 14.95
C ALA A 233 -5.19 -10.25 14.32
N CYS A 234 -6.36 -10.58 14.88
CA CYS A 234 -7.60 -9.88 14.60
C CYS A 234 -7.74 -8.72 15.57
N ILE A 235 -7.83 -7.51 15.02
CA ILE A 235 -7.90 -6.25 15.77
C ILE A 235 -9.27 -5.58 15.66
N SER A 236 -10.26 -6.24 15.06
CA SER A 236 -11.63 -5.75 15.02
C SER A 236 -12.39 -6.06 16.31
N ALA A 237 -13.34 -5.18 16.67
CA ALA A 237 -14.37 -5.49 17.63
C ALA A 237 -15.33 -6.57 17.07
N GLU A 238 -16.09 -7.24 17.94
CA GLU A 238 -17.06 -8.25 17.53
C GLU A 238 -18.20 -7.69 16.67
N THR A 239 -18.52 -6.42 16.88
CA THR A 239 -19.55 -5.68 16.13
C THR A 239 -19.11 -5.22 14.76
N SER A 240 -17.82 -5.38 14.41
CA SER A 240 -17.31 -4.96 13.11
C SER A 240 -17.83 -5.85 11.98
N SER A 241 -18.31 -5.24 10.90
CA SER A 241 -18.82 -5.93 9.71
C SER A 241 -17.71 -6.61 8.89
N ALA A 242 -16.48 -6.08 8.98
CA ALA A 242 -15.30 -6.67 8.37
C ALA A 242 -14.28 -7.07 9.44
N LYS A 243 -13.52 -8.12 9.18
CA LYS A 243 -12.35 -8.46 10.02
C LYS A 243 -11.23 -7.48 9.74
N LEU A 244 -10.74 -6.80 10.79
CA LEU A 244 -9.55 -5.97 10.74
C LEU A 244 -8.37 -6.82 11.21
N LEU A 245 -7.39 -7.04 10.35
CA LEU A 245 -6.31 -7.99 10.59
C LEU A 245 -4.95 -7.30 10.52
N VAL A 246 -4.03 -7.76 11.35
CA VAL A 246 -2.59 -7.51 11.20
C VAL A 246 -1.95 -8.86 10.86
N ILE A 247 -1.20 -8.90 9.76
CA ILE A 247 -0.50 -10.12 9.33
C ILE A 247 0.95 -9.71 9.03
N ALA A 248 1.90 -10.34 9.70
CA ALA A 248 3.32 -10.10 9.42
C ALA A 248 3.67 -10.54 8.00
N ALA A 249 4.41 -9.69 7.28
CA ALA A 249 4.93 -10.06 5.96
C ALA A 249 5.95 -11.21 6.10
N ASP A 250 5.82 -12.23 5.26
CA ASP A 250 6.75 -13.37 5.20
C ASP A 250 7.07 -13.69 3.73
N GLU A 251 7.73 -12.74 3.09
CA GLU A 251 8.09 -12.84 1.66
C GLU A 251 9.09 -13.97 1.40
N GLU A 252 10.02 -14.21 2.33
CA GLU A 252 11.00 -15.29 2.24
C GLU A 252 10.32 -16.66 2.18
N ARG A 253 9.29 -16.86 2.99
CA ARG A 253 8.50 -18.10 2.99
C ARG A 253 7.75 -18.30 1.68
N MET A 254 7.22 -17.22 1.08
CA MET A 254 6.53 -17.31 -0.21
C MET A 254 7.50 -17.62 -1.34
N ILE A 255 8.68 -16.99 -1.36
CA ILE A 255 9.73 -17.29 -2.32
C ILE A 255 10.15 -18.76 -2.21
N ALA A 256 10.37 -19.25 -0.98
CA ALA A 256 10.71 -20.64 -0.73
C ALA A 256 9.60 -21.62 -1.22
N ARG A 257 8.32 -21.31 -0.96
CA ARG A 257 7.18 -22.10 -1.44
C ARG A 257 7.09 -22.11 -2.97
N SER A 258 7.29 -20.98 -3.62
CA SER A 258 7.26 -20.86 -5.08
C SER A 258 8.41 -21.63 -5.72
N ALA A 259 9.63 -21.52 -5.17
CA ALA A 259 10.78 -22.29 -5.62
C ALA A 259 10.57 -23.80 -5.46
N TYR A 260 9.99 -24.23 -4.33
CA TYR A 260 9.67 -25.65 -4.11
C TYR A 260 8.65 -26.18 -5.11
N ARG A 261 7.57 -25.44 -5.40
CA ARG A 261 6.57 -25.83 -6.41
C ARG A 261 7.18 -26.01 -7.80
N LEU A 262 8.07 -25.08 -8.20
CA LEU A 262 8.76 -25.16 -9.48
C LEU A 262 9.77 -26.34 -9.57
N ALA A 263 10.35 -26.73 -8.44
CA ALA A 263 11.30 -27.86 -8.38
C ALA A 263 10.61 -29.23 -8.28
N ALA A 264 9.38 -29.28 -7.81
CA ALA A 264 8.61 -30.50 -7.57
C ALA A 264 7.66 -30.87 -8.73
N GLY A 265 7.44 -30.00 -9.71
CA GLY A 265 6.62 -30.20 -10.93
C GLY A 265 7.45 -30.25 -12.17
#